data_01486b0348a5322eb8f1279e90562e82
#
_entry.id   01486b0348a5322eb8f1279e90562e82
#
_cell.length_a   1.000
_cell.length_b   1.000
_cell.length_c   1.000
_cell.angle_alpha   90.00
_cell.angle_beta   90.00
_cell.angle_gamma   90.00
#
_symmetry.space_group_name_H-M   'P 1'
#
loop_
_entity.id
_entity.type
_entity.pdbx_description
1 polymer ?
#
loop_
_entity_poly.entity_id
_entity_poly.type
_entity_poly.pdbx_seq_one_letter_code
_entity_poly.pdbx_strand_id
1 'polypeptide(L)'
;MIARCRHSAFIATLTLVFLLLPGMAAVAADKMVAKTATGNIADRWVLWPKAGQTAEFEAALKQHAAWRKKAGEPFTWLTYQPVVGSDLTYYVIRSDDHQWKDFDADDAWSKKAKADEAYEQQLGPHVARAEHYFEETDAAHSHWTDSKDYIYSGVTSMRLKPGARGDMMIALDKIQKAVMDEKWPYPYRFAWLMGGDNRLRLIIPMKSYAEMADPNPSVRAMLTKGLGSAEAADSALKQFSGSFEDEQYTVYASRPDLSTQP
;
A
#
# COMPACT_ATOMS: atom_id res chain seq x y z
N MET A 1 -56.90 -20.80 -14.47
CA MET A 1 -57.14 -22.03 -13.73
C MET A 1 -56.25 -21.99 -12.51
N ILE A 2 -56.80 -21.52 -11.35
CA ILE A 2 -57.35 -22.25 -10.21
C ILE A 2 -56.33 -23.32 -9.74
N ALA A 3 -55.72 -23.23 -8.54
CA ALA A 3 -56.41 -23.28 -7.24
C ALA A 3 -55.55 -22.75 -6.09
N ARG A 4 -56.21 -22.07 -5.17
CA ARG A 4 -55.78 -21.77 -3.80
C ARG A 4 -55.86 -23.03 -2.94
N CYS A 5 -54.97 -23.20 -1.97
CA CYS A 5 -55.28 -23.92 -0.74
C CYS A 5 -54.71 -23.19 0.48
N ARG A 6 -55.63 -22.81 1.37
CA ARG A 6 -55.43 -22.32 2.74
C ARG A 6 -55.34 -23.52 3.69
N HIS A 7 -54.68 -23.36 4.83
CA HIS A 7 -55.00 -23.83 6.19
C HIS A 7 -53.71 -23.77 7.01
N SER A 8 -53.57 -23.51 8.25
CA SER A 8 -54.36 -22.99 9.36
C SER A 8 -53.35 -22.84 10.51
N ALA A 9 -53.62 -21.91 11.36
CA ALA A 9 -52.81 -21.56 12.56
C ALA A 9 -52.83 -22.69 13.60
N PHE A 10 -51.71 -22.83 14.31
CA PHE A 10 -51.70 -23.41 15.66
C PHE A 10 -50.89 -22.50 16.59
N ILE A 11 -51.64 -21.92 17.52
CA ILE A 11 -51.13 -21.18 18.70
C ILE A 11 -50.83 -22.22 19.76
N ALA A 12 -49.61 -22.25 20.23
CA ALA A 12 -49.29 -22.94 21.49
C ALA A 12 -48.57 -21.97 22.43
N THR A 13 -49.31 -21.53 23.39
CA THR A 13 -48.86 -20.76 24.58
C THR A 13 -48.03 -21.68 25.46
N LEU A 14 -46.80 -21.32 25.79
CA LEU A 14 -46.07 -21.98 26.88
C LEU A 14 -45.50 -20.94 27.86
N THR A 15 -45.85 -21.15 29.08
CA THR A 15 -45.77 -20.33 30.26
C THR A 15 -44.28 -20.16 30.74
N LEU A 16 -43.97 -18.95 31.12
CA LEU A 16 -42.74 -18.45 31.71
C LEU A 16 -42.48 -19.04 33.10
N VAL A 17 -41.32 -19.62 33.31
CA VAL A 17 -40.79 -19.88 34.67
C VAL A 17 -39.47 -19.11 34.83
N PHE A 18 -39.50 -18.05 35.63
CA PHE A 18 -38.33 -17.32 36.07
C PHE A 18 -37.56 -18.14 37.12
N LEU A 19 -36.35 -18.50 36.85
CA LEU A 19 -35.37 -18.93 37.86
C LEU A 19 -34.28 -17.87 37.97
N LEU A 20 -34.32 -17.14 39.06
CA LEU A 20 -33.28 -16.23 39.54
C LEU A 20 -32.04 -17.05 39.96
N LEU A 21 -30.90 -16.83 39.34
CA LEU A 21 -29.59 -17.18 39.89
C LEU A 21 -28.72 -15.92 39.95
N PRO A 22 -27.98 -15.73 41.03
CA PRO A 22 -27.20 -14.52 41.27
C PRO A 22 -25.78 -14.62 40.71
N GLY A 23 -25.31 -13.49 40.25
CA GLY A 23 -23.89 -13.10 40.35
C GLY A 23 -22.91 -13.89 39.49
N MET A 24 -22.73 -13.46 38.26
CA MET A 24 -21.43 -13.64 37.59
C MET A 24 -20.82 -12.26 37.33
N ALA A 25 -19.62 -12.09 37.91
CA ALA A 25 -18.78 -10.93 37.77
C ALA A 25 -18.60 -10.57 36.28
N ALA A 26 -18.86 -9.31 35.95
CA ALA A 26 -18.52 -8.74 34.66
C ALA A 26 -17.00 -8.76 34.49
N VAL A 27 -16.50 -9.72 33.71
CA VAL A 27 -15.17 -9.64 33.13
C VAL A 27 -15.24 -8.46 32.19
N ALA A 28 -14.47 -7.42 32.50
CA ALA A 28 -14.25 -6.29 31.60
C ALA A 28 -13.72 -6.84 30.31
N ALA A 29 -14.59 -6.90 29.27
CA ALA A 29 -14.17 -7.09 27.93
C ALA A 29 -13.35 -5.84 27.57
N ASP A 30 -12.05 -6.02 27.52
CA ASP A 30 -11.13 -5.08 26.94
C ASP A 30 -11.69 -4.74 25.54
N LYS A 31 -12.18 -3.51 25.39
CA LYS A 31 -12.57 -2.99 24.10
C LYS A 31 -11.29 -2.93 23.25
N MET A 32 -11.01 -3.99 22.52
CA MET A 32 -10.20 -3.85 21.31
C MET A 32 -10.91 -2.76 20.48
N VAL A 33 -10.35 -1.57 20.53
CA VAL A 33 -10.67 -0.52 19.56
C VAL A 33 -10.39 -1.15 18.22
N ALA A 34 -11.46 -1.53 17.51
CA ALA A 34 -11.35 -1.97 16.14
C ALA A 34 -10.62 -0.84 15.41
N LYS A 35 -9.35 -1.09 15.03
CA LYS A 35 -8.60 -0.20 14.16
C LYS A 35 -9.52 -0.02 12.96
N THR A 36 -10.04 1.18 12.77
CA THR A 36 -10.85 1.54 11.60
C THR A 36 -10.10 1.00 10.40
N ALA A 37 -10.77 0.20 9.56
CA ALA A 37 -10.14 -0.41 8.40
C ALA A 37 -9.52 0.71 7.58
N THR A 38 -8.19 0.85 7.67
CA THR A 38 -7.42 1.72 6.81
C THR A 38 -7.62 1.20 5.40
N GLY A 39 -7.79 2.09 4.43
CA GLY A 39 -7.86 1.71 3.03
C GLY A 39 -6.58 1.01 2.59
N ASN A 40 -6.64 0.31 1.49
CA ASN A 40 -5.48 -0.38 0.91
C ASN A 40 -5.02 0.25 -0.42
N ILE A 41 -5.63 1.37 -0.81
CA ILE A 41 -5.32 2.06 -2.06
C ILE A 41 -4.44 3.27 -1.77
N ALA A 42 -3.41 3.43 -2.58
CA ALA A 42 -2.62 4.65 -2.63
C ALA A 42 -2.81 5.36 -3.96
N ASP A 43 -2.86 6.68 -3.92
CA ASP A 43 -2.73 7.56 -5.08
C ASP A 43 -1.25 7.85 -5.32
N ARG A 44 -0.79 7.75 -6.55
CA ARG A 44 0.62 7.87 -6.91
C ARG A 44 0.81 8.65 -8.20
N TRP A 45 1.43 9.82 -8.09
CA TRP A 45 1.87 10.64 -9.22
C TRP A 45 3.38 10.55 -9.40
N VAL A 46 3.83 10.52 -10.64
CA VAL A 46 5.24 10.62 -11.00
C VAL A 46 5.41 11.86 -11.87
N LEU A 47 6.24 12.79 -11.41
CA LEU A 47 6.44 14.06 -12.07
C LEU A 47 7.90 14.24 -12.46
N TRP A 48 8.15 14.56 -13.72
CA TRP A 48 9.47 14.92 -14.23
C TRP A 48 9.55 16.44 -14.38
N PRO A 49 10.52 17.10 -13.72
CA PRO A 49 10.84 18.50 -13.97
C PRO A 49 11.25 18.75 -15.42
N LYS A 50 10.99 19.93 -15.94
CA LYS A 50 11.62 20.37 -17.20
C LYS A 50 13.13 20.42 -17.04
N ALA A 51 13.84 20.11 -18.13
CA ALA A 51 15.30 20.12 -18.15
C ALA A 51 15.86 21.47 -17.65
N GLY A 52 16.76 21.41 -16.68
CA GLY A 52 17.38 22.58 -16.07
C GLY A 52 16.49 23.35 -15.07
N GLN A 53 15.26 22.90 -14.78
CA GLN A 53 14.34 23.60 -13.88
C GLN A 53 14.05 22.82 -12.57
N THR A 54 14.99 22.00 -12.11
CA THR A 54 14.79 21.20 -10.89
C THR A 54 14.53 22.10 -9.66
N ALA A 55 15.28 23.18 -9.50
CA ALA A 55 15.12 24.08 -8.36
C ALA A 55 13.78 24.82 -8.40
N GLU A 56 13.37 25.29 -9.58
CA GLU A 56 12.09 25.96 -9.80
C GLU A 56 10.91 24.99 -9.59
N PHE A 57 11.06 23.76 -10.06
CA PHE A 57 10.08 22.70 -9.82
C PHE A 57 9.92 22.41 -8.33
N GLU A 58 11.03 22.22 -7.57
CA GLU A 58 10.95 21.97 -6.14
C GLU A 58 10.32 23.14 -5.37
N ALA A 59 10.65 24.38 -5.72
CA ALA A 59 10.03 25.56 -5.14
C ALA A 59 8.52 25.62 -5.43
N ALA A 60 8.12 25.34 -6.68
CA ALA A 60 6.74 25.29 -7.11
C ALA A 60 5.97 24.15 -6.43
N LEU A 61 6.55 22.94 -6.33
CA LEU A 61 5.95 21.80 -5.65
C LEU A 61 5.71 22.11 -4.17
N LYS A 62 6.68 22.69 -3.49
CA LYS A 62 6.56 23.12 -2.09
C LYS A 62 5.44 24.16 -1.91
N GLN A 63 5.35 25.14 -2.82
CA GLN A 63 4.28 26.14 -2.81
C GLN A 63 2.92 25.48 -3.04
N HIS A 64 2.82 24.58 -4.01
CA HIS A 64 1.57 23.89 -4.33
C HIS A 64 1.12 22.98 -3.18
N ALA A 65 2.04 22.22 -2.55
CA ALA A 65 1.74 21.43 -1.36
C ALA A 65 1.20 22.28 -0.20
N ALA A 66 1.82 23.44 0.05
CA ALA A 66 1.35 24.39 1.07
C ALA A 66 -0.04 24.94 0.73
N TRP A 67 -0.30 25.24 -0.56
CA TRP A 67 -1.61 25.69 -1.02
C TRP A 67 -2.68 24.60 -0.82
N ARG A 68 -2.43 23.34 -1.21
CA ARG A 68 -3.35 22.22 -1.04
C ARG A 68 -3.73 22.04 0.44
N LYS A 69 -2.73 22.04 1.33
CA LYS A 69 -2.94 21.96 2.78
C LYS A 69 -3.83 23.14 3.28
N LYS A 70 -3.55 24.36 2.85
CA LYS A 70 -4.34 25.56 3.22
C LYS A 70 -5.76 25.52 2.67
N ALA A 71 -5.96 24.94 1.49
CA ALA A 71 -7.26 24.77 0.86
C ALA A 71 -8.09 23.62 1.48
N GLY A 72 -7.56 22.90 2.47
CA GLY A 72 -8.26 21.86 3.21
C GLY A 72 -8.41 20.56 2.42
N GLU A 73 -7.39 20.21 1.65
CA GLU A 73 -7.36 18.91 0.96
C GLU A 73 -7.53 17.75 1.93
N PRO A 74 -8.36 16.74 1.60
CA PRO A 74 -8.57 15.59 2.46
C PRO A 74 -7.37 14.63 2.48
N PHE A 75 -6.53 14.64 1.44
CA PHE A 75 -5.39 13.75 1.29
C PHE A 75 -4.11 14.34 1.88
N THR A 76 -3.25 13.45 2.35
CA THR A 76 -1.91 13.79 2.81
C THR A 76 -0.90 13.25 1.81
N TRP A 77 -0.10 14.14 1.24
CA TRP A 77 0.88 13.80 0.22
C TRP A 77 2.28 13.70 0.79
N LEU A 78 2.94 12.60 0.47
CA LEU A 78 4.35 12.33 0.75
C LEU A 78 5.12 12.38 -0.57
N THR A 79 6.27 13.03 -0.54
CA THR A 79 7.14 13.16 -1.72
C THR A 79 8.39 12.32 -1.55
N TYR A 80 8.77 11.63 -2.62
CA TYR A 80 9.95 10.78 -2.69
C TYR A 80 10.75 11.11 -3.94
N GLN A 81 12.08 11.00 -3.85
CA GLN A 81 12.99 11.20 -4.97
C GLN A 81 13.90 9.98 -5.11
N PRO A 82 14.12 9.44 -6.32
CA PRO A 82 15.06 8.36 -6.53
C PRO A 82 16.48 8.85 -6.27
N VAL A 83 17.25 8.05 -5.52
CA VAL A 83 18.66 8.31 -5.19
C VAL A 83 19.58 7.21 -5.70
N VAL A 84 19.04 6.04 -6.04
CA VAL A 84 19.71 4.94 -6.74
C VAL A 84 18.75 4.38 -7.78
N GLY A 85 19.19 4.19 -9.00
CA GLY A 85 18.38 3.66 -10.11
C GLY A 85 18.85 4.18 -11.46
N SER A 86 18.13 3.81 -12.52
CA SER A 86 18.47 4.19 -13.90
C SER A 86 18.04 5.62 -14.27
N ASP A 87 17.04 6.16 -13.58
CA ASP A 87 16.57 7.54 -13.74
C ASP A 87 16.43 8.19 -12.36
N LEU A 88 17.10 9.31 -12.14
CA LEU A 88 17.09 10.08 -10.90
C LEU A 88 16.44 11.45 -11.07
N THR A 89 15.74 11.66 -12.17
CA THR A 89 15.29 13.00 -12.60
C THR A 89 13.82 13.27 -12.28
N TYR A 90 13.12 12.35 -11.62
CA TYR A 90 11.69 12.48 -11.30
C TYR A 90 11.41 12.50 -9.81
N TYR A 91 10.17 12.84 -9.48
CA TYR A 91 9.63 12.81 -8.13
C TYR A 91 8.39 11.92 -8.09
N VAL A 92 8.22 11.19 -7.01
CA VAL A 92 6.99 10.45 -6.72
C VAL A 92 6.25 11.18 -5.61
N ILE A 93 4.99 11.52 -5.88
CA ILE A 93 4.09 12.13 -4.92
C ILE A 93 3.00 11.11 -4.63
N ARG A 94 2.85 10.75 -3.35
CA ARG A 94 2.02 9.62 -2.95
C ARG A 94 1.15 9.98 -1.76
N SER A 95 -0.10 9.48 -1.78
CA SER A 95 -1.02 9.52 -0.65
C SER A 95 -1.53 8.10 -0.39
N ASP A 96 -1.47 7.65 0.86
CA ASP A 96 -1.70 6.26 1.27
C ASP A 96 -3.02 6.08 2.04
N ASP A 97 -3.41 4.81 2.22
CA ASP A 97 -4.47 4.35 3.13
C ASP A 97 -5.89 4.78 2.75
N HIS A 98 -6.17 4.93 1.44
CA HIS A 98 -7.49 5.32 0.93
C HIS A 98 -8.37 4.11 0.62
N GLN A 99 -9.67 4.35 0.65
CA GLN A 99 -10.71 3.52 0.04
C GLN A 99 -11.17 4.21 -1.25
N TRP A 100 -11.72 3.46 -2.20
CA TRP A 100 -12.19 4.05 -3.47
C TRP A 100 -13.16 5.22 -3.31
N LYS A 101 -14.02 5.19 -2.31
CA LYS A 101 -14.96 6.30 -2.00
C LYS A 101 -14.27 7.60 -1.59
N ASP A 102 -13.01 7.52 -1.10
CA ASP A 102 -12.29 8.70 -0.64
C ASP A 102 -11.84 9.55 -1.84
N PHE A 103 -11.63 8.92 -3.00
CA PHE A 103 -11.33 9.61 -4.26
C PHE A 103 -12.52 10.43 -4.78
N ASP A 104 -13.77 9.98 -4.54
CA ASP A 104 -14.95 10.77 -4.87
C ASP A 104 -15.00 12.06 -4.03
N ALA A 105 -14.58 11.98 -2.76
CA ALA A 105 -14.51 13.14 -1.87
C ALA A 105 -13.38 14.09 -2.26
N ASP A 106 -12.22 13.55 -2.68
CA ASP A 106 -11.10 14.35 -3.18
C ASP A 106 -11.45 15.05 -4.50
N ASP A 107 -12.09 14.36 -5.44
CA ASP A 107 -12.58 14.96 -6.69
C ASP A 107 -13.57 16.11 -6.44
N ALA A 108 -14.49 15.91 -5.49
CA ALA A 108 -15.43 16.98 -5.11
C ALA A 108 -14.72 18.18 -4.48
N TRP A 109 -13.71 17.93 -3.63
CA TRP A 109 -12.85 18.99 -3.08
C TRP A 109 -12.07 19.70 -4.17
N SER A 110 -11.41 18.95 -5.07
CA SER A 110 -10.58 19.47 -6.17
C SER A 110 -11.37 20.45 -7.04
N LYS A 111 -12.59 20.07 -7.44
CA LYS A 111 -13.50 20.93 -8.20
C LYS A 111 -13.88 22.21 -7.44
N LYS A 112 -14.21 22.09 -6.17
CA LYS A 112 -14.57 23.23 -5.32
C LYS A 112 -13.41 24.19 -5.07
N ALA A 113 -12.23 23.63 -4.82
CA ALA A 113 -11.00 24.38 -4.55
C ALA A 113 -10.33 24.89 -5.84
N LYS A 114 -10.78 24.46 -7.03
CA LYS A 114 -10.14 24.74 -8.32
C LYS A 114 -8.69 24.26 -8.37
N ALA A 115 -8.47 23.01 -7.93
CA ALA A 115 -7.13 22.46 -7.77
C ALA A 115 -6.38 22.35 -9.10
N ASP A 116 -7.08 22.05 -10.20
CA ASP A 116 -6.50 21.99 -11.54
C ASP A 116 -5.99 23.38 -11.99
N GLU A 117 -6.78 24.45 -11.76
CA GLU A 117 -6.34 25.81 -12.08
C GLU A 117 -5.10 26.19 -11.26
N ALA A 118 -5.07 25.84 -9.97
CA ALA A 118 -3.91 26.10 -9.11
C ALA A 118 -2.68 25.30 -9.55
N TYR A 119 -2.83 24.04 -9.96
CA TYR A 119 -1.75 23.21 -10.51
C TYR A 119 -1.18 23.85 -11.77
N GLU A 120 -2.04 24.19 -12.75
CA GLU A 120 -1.62 24.81 -14.02
C GLU A 120 -0.91 26.15 -13.84
N GLN A 121 -1.27 26.90 -12.81
CA GLN A 121 -0.63 28.20 -12.52
C GLN A 121 0.70 28.06 -11.75
N GLN A 122 0.80 27.10 -10.84
CA GLN A 122 1.91 27.01 -9.89
C GLN A 122 2.95 25.99 -10.31
N LEU A 123 2.55 24.71 -10.49
CA LEU A 123 3.45 23.59 -10.69
C LEU A 123 3.58 23.16 -12.15
N GLY A 124 2.49 23.14 -12.89
CA GLY A 124 2.42 22.71 -14.29
C GLY A 124 3.46 23.37 -15.22
N PRO A 125 3.76 24.70 -15.09
CA PRO A 125 4.80 25.35 -15.89
C PRO A 125 6.18 24.74 -15.79
N HIS A 126 6.49 24.00 -14.69
CA HIS A 126 7.79 23.38 -14.43
C HIS A 126 7.80 21.86 -14.68
N VAL A 127 6.65 21.25 -15.01
CA VAL A 127 6.50 19.83 -15.28
C VAL A 127 6.69 19.53 -16.76
N ALA A 128 7.60 18.62 -17.09
CA ALA A 128 7.80 18.14 -18.45
C ALA A 128 6.89 16.95 -18.78
N ARG A 129 6.65 16.08 -17.79
CA ARG A 129 5.86 14.85 -17.92
C ARG A 129 5.23 14.53 -16.57
N ALA A 130 4.02 14.00 -16.62
CA ALA A 130 3.31 13.47 -15.47
C ALA A 130 2.75 12.08 -15.80
N GLU A 131 2.77 11.19 -14.82
CA GLU A 131 2.09 9.90 -14.86
C GLU A 131 1.29 9.72 -13.58
N HIS A 132 0.14 9.07 -13.69
CA HIS A 132 -0.76 8.82 -12.58
C HIS A 132 -1.08 7.33 -12.47
N TYR A 133 -0.98 6.80 -11.27
CA TYR A 133 -1.26 5.41 -10.96
C TYR A 133 -2.00 5.31 -9.64
N PHE A 134 -2.78 4.24 -9.49
CA PHE A 134 -3.14 3.75 -8.16
C PHE A 134 -2.26 2.57 -7.80
N GLU A 135 -2.08 2.35 -6.50
CA GLU A 135 -1.41 1.15 -5.98
C GLU A 135 -2.32 0.48 -4.96
N GLU A 136 -2.61 -0.80 -5.16
CA GLU A 136 -3.34 -1.60 -4.19
C GLU A 136 -2.37 -2.41 -3.35
N THR A 137 -2.33 -2.14 -2.05
CA THR A 137 -1.50 -2.90 -1.09
C THR A 137 -2.05 -4.32 -0.94
N ASP A 138 -1.21 -5.31 -1.18
CA ASP A 138 -1.49 -6.71 -0.86
C ASP A 138 -1.19 -6.96 0.63
N ALA A 139 -2.18 -6.69 1.46
CA ALA A 139 -2.04 -6.80 2.91
C ALA A 139 -1.81 -8.24 3.37
N ALA A 140 -2.32 -9.24 2.64
CA ALA A 140 -2.16 -10.65 2.97
C ALA A 140 -0.71 -11.12 2.82
N HIS A 141 0.05 -10.53 1.89
CA HIS A 141 1.43 -10.89 1.60
C HIS A 141 2.43 -9.80 2.03
N SER A 142 2.01 -8.88 2.88
CA SER A 142 2.87 -7.81 3.40
C SER A 142 3.15 -8.02 4.88
N HIS A 143 4.33 -7.58 5.32
CA HIS A 143 4.73 -7.52 6.72
C HIS A 143 5.20 -6.10 7.01
N TRP A 144 4.25 -5.18 7.14
CA TRP A 144 4.54 -3.77 7.29
C TRP A 144 4.50 -3.34 8.75
N THR A 145 5.49 -2.53 9.14
CA THR A 145 5.52 -1.85 10.44
C THR A 145 5.70 -0.36 10.18
N ASP A 146 4.80 0.44 10.74
CA ASP A 146 4.94 1.89 10.65
C ASP A 146 6.12 2.36 11.47
N SER A 147 6.97 3.17 10.85
CA SER A 147 8.05 3.87 11.55
C SER A 147 8.30 5.22 10.90
N LYS A 148 8.34 6.26 11.72
CA LYS A 148 8.70 7.61 11.27
C LYS A 148 10.19 7.74 10.93
N ASP A 149 11.00 6.73 11.29
CA ASP A 149 12.45 6.74 11.08
C ASP A 149 12.86 6.24 9.69
N TYR A 150 11.91 5.74 8.89
CA TYR A 150 12.22 5.30 7.53
C TYR A 150 12.39 6.49 6.60
N ILE A 151 13.63 6.70 6.16
CA ILE A 151 14.01 7.79 5.24
C ILE A 151 14.28 7.31 3.82
N TYR A 152 14.48 6.00 3.63
CA TYR A 152 14.65 5.39 2.32
C TYR A 152 13.63 4.27 2.10
N SER A 153 13.38 3.98 0.82
CA SER A 153 12.59 2.83 0.39
C SER A 153 13.25 2.20 -0.83
N GLY A 154 13.71 0.95 -0.67
CA GLY A 154 14.11 0.12 -1.80
C GLY A 154 12.87 -0.48 -2.46
N VAL A 155 12.70 -0.23 -3.74
CA VAL A 155 11.50 -0.70 -4.49
C VAL A 155 11.94 -1.54 -5.67
N THR A 156 11.58 -2.82 -5.66
CA THR A 156 11.66 -3.70 -6.83
C THR A 156 10.31 -3.70 -7.53
N SER A 157 10.28 -3.19 -8.75
CA SER A 157 9.09 -3.17 -9.62
C SER A 157 9.21 -4.27 -10.65
N MET A 158 8.31 -5.26 -10.61
CA MET A 158 8.37 -6.51 -11.37
C MET A 158 7.20 -6.58 -12.34
N ARG A 159 7.46 -6.74 -13.64
CA ARG A 159 6.41 -6.91 -14.65
C ARG A 159 6.02 -8.38 -14.76
N LEU A 160 4.75 -8.66 -14.49
CA LEU A 160 4.23 -10.02 -14.50
C LEU A 160 4.10 -10.54 -15.94
N LYS A 161 4.55 -11.78 -16.17
CA LYS A 161 4.30 -12.50 -17.42
C LYS A 161 2.82 -12.75 -17.63
N PRO A 162 2.29 -12.67 -18.86
CA PRO A 162 0.92 -13.07 -19.15
C PRO A 162 0.61 -14.49 -18.63
N GLY A 163 -0.46 -14.63 -17.87
CA GLY A 163 -0.90 -15.91 -17.31
C GLY A 163 -0.16 -16.40 -16.06
N ALA A 164 0.95 -15.77 -15.65
CA ALA A 164 1.77 -16.26 -14.53
C ALA A 164 1.23 -15.88 -13.13
N ARG A 165 0.14 -15.10 -13.03
CA ARG A 165 -0.38 -14.64 -11.74
C ARG A 165 -0.69 -15.77 -10.76
N GLY A 166 -1.29 -16.87 -11.23
CA GLY A 166 -1.65 -18.00 -10.38
C GLY A 166 -0.41 -18.67 -9.75
N ASP A 167 0.58 -18.97 -10.57
CA ASP A 167 1.83 -19.60 -10.11
C ASP A 167 2.61 -18.68 -9.17
N MET A 168 2.65 -17.40 -9.47
CA MET A 168 3.28 -16.36 -8.64
C MET A 168 2.61 -16.28 -7.26
N MET A 169 1.26 -16.27 -7.21
CA MET A 169 0.51 -16.22 -5.95
C MET A 169 0.77 -17.48 -5.09
N ILE A 170 0.80 -18.67 -5.70
CA ILE A 170 1.14 -19.92 -4.98
C ILE A 170 2.54 -19.85 -4.35
N ALA A 171 3.51 -19.27 -5.07
CA ALA A 171 4.85 -19.08 -4.52
C ALA A 171 4.85 -18.05 -3.38
N LEU A 172 4.13 -16.94 -3.56
CA LEU A 172 4.03 -15.88 -2.58
C LEU A 172 3.34 -16.33 -1.29
N ASP A 173 2.28 -17.15 -1.38
CA ASP A 173 1.62 -17.78 -0.22
C ASP A 173 2.62 -18.62 0.61
N LYS A 174 3.46 -19.43 -0.06
CA LYS A 174 4.50 -20.23 0.62
C LYS A 174 5.54 -19.35 1.31
N ILE A 175 6.00 -18.29 0.61
CA ILE A 175 6.96 -17.33 1.16
C ILE A 175 6.36 -16.63 2.37
N GLN A 176 5.14 -16.12 2.25
CA GLN A 176 4.47 -15.42 3.34
C GLN A 176 4.25 -16.31 4.56
N LYS A 177 3.83 -17.55 4.33
CA LYS A 177 3.68 -18.52 5.42
C LYS A 177 5.01 -18.72 6.17
N ALA A 178 6.12 -18.93 5.47
CA ALA A 178 7.43 -19.07 6.08
C ALA A 178 7.88 -17.82 6.84
N VAL A 179 7.63 -16.64 6.28
CA VAL A 179 7.89 -15.34 6.94
C VAL A 179 7.16 -15.25 8.28
N MET A 180 5.88 -15.63 8.33
CA MET A 180 5.07 -15.56 9.55
C MET A 180 5.48 -16.62 10.57
N ASP A 181 5.72 -17.86 10.13
CA ASP A 181 6.13 -18.97 11.00
C ASP A 181 7.50 -18.73 11.64
N GLU A 182 8.44 -18.17 10.89
CA GLU A 182 9.79 -17.84 11.35
C GLU A 182 9.89 -16.47 12.05
N LYS A 183 8.80 -15.72 12.14
CA LYS A 183 8.75 -14.39 12.75
C LYS A 183 9.81 -13.45 12.17
N TRP A 184 9.87 -13.41 10.83
CA TRP A 184 10.85 -12.61 10.10
C TRP A 184 10.78 -11.13 10.53
N PRO A 185 11.88 -10.51 10.99
CA PRO A 185 11.81 -9.19 11.65
C PRO A 185 11.82 -8.02 10.67
N TYR A 186 12.08 -8.26 9.38
CA TYR A 186 12.28 -7.20 8.40
C TYR A 186 10.95 -6.84 7.74
N PRO A 187 10.56 -5.55 7.76
CA PRO A 187 9.33 -5.10 7.14
C PRO A 187 9.42 -5.06 5.63
N TYR A 188 8.32 -5.37 4.97
CA TYR A 188 8.14 -5.20 3.54
C TYR A 188 6.66 -5.06 3.19
N ARG A 189 6.41 -4.50 2.01
CA ARG A 189 5.06 -4.35 1.46
C ARG A 189 5.06 -4.80 0.00
N PHE A 190 4.07 -5.60 -0.37
CA PHE A 190 3.70 -5.82 -1.76
C PHE A 190 2.55 -4.90 -2.15
N ALA A 191 2.63 -4.34 -3.35
CA ALA A 191 1.57 -3.51 -3.91
C ALA A 191 1.42 -3.75 -5.42
N TRP A 192 0.17 -3.82 -5.88
CA TRP A 192 -0.16 -3.94 -7.29
C TRP A 192 -0.31 -2.56 -7.90
N LEU A 193 0.45 -2.29 -8.96
CA LEU A 193 0.30 -1.06 -9.72
C LEU A 193 -0.93 -1.16 -10.62
N MET A 194 -1.82 -0.19 -10.51
CA MET A 194 -3.03 -0.06 -11.31
C MET A 194 -2.85 1.10 -12.29
N GLY A 195 -3.03 0.81 -13.55
CA GLY A 195 -2.65 1.68 -14.66
C GLY A 195 -1.28 1.29 -15.25
N GLY A 196 -1.07 1.55 -16.53
CA GLY A 196 0.16 1.16 -17.25
C GLY A 196 0.39 -0.35 -17.32
N ASP A 197 1.62 -0.78 -17.10
CA ASP A 197 2.02 -2.19 -17.09
C ASP A 197 1.51 -2.91 -15.83
N ASN A 198 1.22 -4.20 -15.98
CA ASN A 198 0.83 -5.05 -14.84
C ASN A 198 2.05 -5.38 -13.98
N ARG A 199 2.33 -4.57 -12.95
CA ARG A 199 3.50 -4.68 -12.08
C ARG A 199 3.12 -4.97 -10.64
N LEU A 200 3.86 -5.90 -10.06
CA LEU A 200 3.95 -6.08 -8.62
C LEU A 200 5.16 -5.29 -8.11
N ARG A 201 4.98 -4.55 -7.04
CA ARG A 201 6.04 -3.81 -6.39
C ARG A 201 6.34 -4.41 -5.02
N LEU A 202 7.60 -4.70 -4.75
CA LEU A 202 8.10 -5.03 -3.42
C LEU A 202 8.79 -3.79 -2.86
N ILE A 203 8.29 -3.28 -1.76
CA ILE A 203 8.79 -2.08 -1.08
C ILE A 203 9.42 -2.50 0.26
N ILE A 204 10.70 -2.17 0.45
CA ILE A 204 11.46 -2.43 1.68
C ILE A 204 11.84 -1.06 2.27
N PRO A 205 11.29 -0.69 3.44
CA PRO A 205 11.65 0.57 4.10
C PRO A 205 12.99 0.44 4.83
N MET A 206 13.77 1.52 4.86
CA MET A 206 15.11 1.55 5.43
C MET A 206 15.36 2.88 6.17
N LYS A 207 16.09 2.81 7.27
CA LYS A 207 16.49 3.99 8.07
C LYS A 207 17.83 4.58 7.63
N SER A 208 18.65 3.79 6.95
CA SER A 208 19.97 4.18 6.52
C SER A 208 20.47 3.33 5.35
N TYR A 209 21.54 3.75 4.71
CA TYR A 209 22.24 2.94 3.70
C TYR A 209 22.79 1.62 4.26
N ALA A 210 23.09 1.53 5.56
CA ALA A 210 23.56 0.29 6.17
C ALA A 210 22.50 -0.83 6.13
N GLU A 211 21.21 -0.46 6.11
CA GLU A 211 20.10 -1.42 5.99
C GLU A 211 19.86 -1.90 4.55
N MET A 212 20.66 -1.44 3.58
CA MET A 212 20.68 -2.00 2.21
C MET A 212 21.48 -3.30 2.13
N ALA A 213 22.24 -3.64 3.18
CA ALA A 213 22.92 -4.91 3.26
C ALA A 213 21.92 -6.08 3.31
N ASP A 214 22.34 -7.25 2.82
CA ASP A 214 21.53 -8.45 2.90
C ASP A 214 21.11 -8.73 4.34
N PRO A 215 19.84 -9.13 4.55
CA PRO A 215 19.35 -9.45 5.88
C PRO A 215 20.05 -10.67 6.47
N ASN A 216 20.20 -10.69 7.80
CA ASN A 216 20.79 -11.82 8.51
C ASN A 216 19.78 -12.33 9.57
N PRO A 217 19.28 -13.59 9.43
CA PRO A 217 19.57 -14.54 8.37
C PRO A 217 19.10 -14.06 6.99
N SER A 218 19.64 -14.63 5.91
CA SER A 218 19.19 -14.31 4.55
C SER A 218 17.76 -14.83 4.30
N VAL A 219 17.06 -14.22 3.34
CA VAL A 219 15.71 -14.67 2.91
C VAL A 219 15.73 -16.17 2.58
N ARG A 220 16.74 -16.64 1.83
CA ARG A 220 16.87 -18.08 1.50
C ARG A 220 17.03 -18.94 2.76
N ALA A 221 17.83 -18.51 3.72
CA ALA A 221 18.02 -19.27 4.98
C ALA A 221 16.74 -19.33 5.81
N MET A 222 16.00 -18.22 5.89
CA MET A 222 14.68 -18.15 6.55
C MET A 222 13.70 -19.10 5.85
N LEU A 223 13.59 -19.05 4.52
CA LEU A 223 12.71 -19.94 3.75
C LEU A 223 13.10 -21.41 3.88
N THR A 224 14.41 -21.74 3.91
CA THR A 224 14.88 -23.13 4.14
C THR A 224 14.34 -23.66 5.46
N LYS A 225 14.37 -22.86 6.51
CA LYS A 225 13.84 -23.25 7.82
C LYS A 225 12.31 -23.35 7.80
N GLY A 226 11.60 -22.34 7.29
CA GLY A 226 10.15 -22.29 7.30
C GLY A 226 9.47 -23.29 6.34
N LEU A 227 10.15 -23.69 5.25
CA LEU A 227 9.65 -24.67 4.28
C LEU A 227 10.23 -26.08 4.48
N GLY A 228 11.16 -26.24 5.43
CA GLY A 228 11.70 -27.53 5.85
C GLY A 228 12.87 -28.05 5.02
N SER A 229 13.21 -27.45 3.88
CA SER A 229 14.40 -27.84 3.10
C SER A 229 14.89 -26.70 2.18
N ALA A 230 16.17 -26.78 1.78
CA ALA A 230 16.76 -25.85 0.82
C ALA A 230 16.12 -25.98 -0.57
N GLU A 231 15.76 -27.20 -0.98
CA GLU A 231 15.11 -27.48 -2.27
C GLU A 231 13.72 -26.83 -2.33
N ALA A 232 12.95 -26.89 -1.24
CA ALA A 232 11.64 -26.23 -1.15
C ALA A 232 11.78 -24.69 -1.21
N ALA A 233 12.78 -24.14 -0.53
CA ALA A 233 13.09 -22.71 -0.57
C ALA A 233 13.47 -22.24 -1.98
N ASP A 234 14.41 -22.95 -2.62
CA ASP A 234 14.88 -22.65 -3.97
C ASP A 234 13.74 -22.79 -5.01
N SER A 235 12.87 -23.80 -4.85
CA SER A 235 11.69 -23.99 -5.68
C SER A 235 10.71 -22.82 -5.56
N ALA A 236 10.41 -22.36 -4.35
CA ALA A 236 9.50 -21.22 -4.11
C ALA A 236 10.07 -19.93 -4.69
N LEU A 237 11.35 -19.64 -4.46
CA LEU A 237 12.03 -18.46 -5.00
C LEU A 237 12.08 -18.49 -6.53
N LYS A 238 12.40 -19.65 -7.14
CA LYS A 238 12.42 -19.81 -8.58
C LYS A 238 11.03 -19.65 -9.21
N GLN A 239 9.99 -20.21 -8.57
CA GLN A 239 8.61 -20.04 -9.02
C GLN A 239 8.19 -18.60 -8.97
N PHE A 240 8.50 -17.88 -7.88
CA PHE A 240 8.23 -16.47 -7.72
C PHE A 240 8.95 -15.64 -8.78
N SER A 241 10.29 -15.68 -8.83
CA SER A 241 11.09 -14.87 -9.75
C SER A 241 10.84 -15.23 -11.22
N GLY A 242 10.59 -16.52 -11.52
CA GLY A 242 10.27 -16.99 -12.86
C GLY A 242 8.93 -16.48 -13.42
N SER A 243 8.08 -15.89 -12.57
CA SER A 243 6.79 -15.32 -12.96
C SER A 243 6.88 -13.92 -13.60
N PHE A 244 8.06 -13.31 -13.57
CA PHE A 244 8.26 -11.95 -14.09
C PHE A 244 9.09 -11.92 -15.37
N GLU A 245 8.78 -10.98 -16.27
CA GLU A 245 9.52 -10.73 -17.51
C GLU A 245 10.73 -9.83 -17.28
N ASP A 246 10.55 -8.81 -16.43
CA ASP A 246 11.59 -7.87 -16.05
C ASP A 246 11.41 -7.44 -14.59
N GLU A 247 12.47 -6.91 -14.04
CA GLU A 247 12.49 -6.25 -12.75
C GLU A 247 13.37 -5.01 -12.80
N GLN A 248 12.97 -4.00 -12.04
CA GLN A 248 13.72 -2.77 -11.88
C GLN A 248 13.81 -2.41 -10.41
N TYR A 249 15.01 -2.25 -9.89
CA TYR A 249 15.26 -1.80 -8.53
C TYR A 249 15.59 -0.32 -8.49
N THR A 250 14.93 0.41 -7.58
CA THR A 250 15.16 1.84 -7.35
C THR A 250 15.11 2.12 -5.86
N VAL A 251 16.05 2.91 -5.35
CA VAL A 251 15.99 3.42 -3.98
C VAL A 251 15.50 4.86 -4.00
N TYR A 252 14.49 5.12 -3.21
CA TYR A 252 13.91 6.45 -3.01
C TYR A 252 14.30 6.99 -1.65
N ALA A 253 14.62 8.28 -1.59
CA ALA A 253 14.67 9.04 -0.36
C ALA A 253 13.35 9.79 -0.13
N SER A 254 12.89 9.85 1.11
CA SER A 254 11.77 10.71 1.50
C SER A 254 12.18 12.19 1.42
N ARG A 255 11.28 13.04 0.93
CA ARG A 255 11.43 14.50 0.82
C ARG A 255 10.34 15.20 1.65
N PRO A 256 10.45 15.18 2.99
CA PRO A 256 9.45 15.82 3.86
C PRO A 256 9.34 17.32 3.61
N ASP A 257 10.39 17.96 3.14
CA ASP A 257 10.43 19.37 2.75
C ASP A 257 9.54 19.72 1.55
N LEU A 258 9.12 18.72 0.76
CA LEU A 258 8.23 18.84 -0.41
C LEU A 258 6.87 18.16 -0.19
N SER A 259 6.60 17.67 1.01
CA SER A 259 5.38 16.96 1.38
C SER A 259 4.36 17.89 2.02
N THR A 260 3.06 17.50 2.06
CA THR A 260 2.03 18.28 2.75
C THR A 260 2.07 18.11 4.28
N GLN A 261 2.73 17.04 4.75
CA GLN A 261 3.11 16.87 6.18
C GLN A 261 4.63 16.88 6.31
N PRO A 262 5.14 17.45 7.40
CA PRO A 262 6.57 17.37 7.73
C PRO A 262 6.97 15.96 8.18
#